data_6624642de209c8c38a6e5b47823f98b1
#
_entry.id   6624642de209c8c38a6e5b47823f98b1
#
_cell.length_a   1.000
_cell.length_b   1.000
_cell.length_c   1.000
_cell.angle_alpha   90.00
_cell.angle_beta   90.00
_cell.angle_gamma   90.00
#
_symmetry.space_group_name_H-M   'P 1'
#
loop_
_entity.id
_entity.type
_entity.pdbx_description
1 polymer ?
#
loop_
_entity_poly.entity_id
_entity_poly.type
_entity_poly.pdbx_seq_one_letter_code
_entity_poly.pdbx_strand_id
1 'polypeptide(L)'
;MSTPRPFHIDIPQERLDAIRTRIEAYEWHEMPRGDGLDGTWAYGANLDYMKKLCAYWTSGYDWRKWEAALNRFPQFIAKVDDLDIHFYREDGSGPSPRPLVLSHGWPGSVFEFLHIIEKLAHPERFGGLVEDAFTVIVPSLPGYGFSGKPARPIGPRTTARYFDKLMRDVLCLPGYIAQGGDWGSAISGWMGYDGAGCRAVHLNMFGWRSPGVHPETPEEMEYAARAQQLFQMEGAYFQEHTTKPQTLSYAMMDSPVGACAWIVEKFYGWSDTRKGFENVYTMDQLLTNVMIYLVTRSFNTATWMYRGLAEDRSGTPVPDKARLEKPVGIANFPVDLIPFPPRSMVERHLNVVRWTDFTEGGHFAALERPDDLVGDIRAFARAL
;
A
#
# COMPACT_ATOMS: atom_id res chain seq x y z
N MET A 1 25.42 -10.33 7.47
CA MET A 1 24.15 -9.55 7.45
C MET A 1 24.33 -8.37 8.37
N SER A 2 23.86 -7.19 8.01
CA SER A 2 24.03 -6.00 8.84
C SER A 2 22.96 -5.99 9.94
N THR A 3 23.37 -5.69 11.17
CA THR A 3 22.44 -5.43 12.28
C THR A 3 21.56 -4.23 11.93
N PRO A 4 20.24 -4.28 12.15
CA PRO A 4 19.37 -3.13 11.99
C PRO A 4 19.87 -1.93 12.81
N ARG A 5 19.95 -0.76 12.20
CA ARG A 5 20.30 0.49 12.87
C ARG A 5 19.04 1.32 13.16
N PRO A 6 18.89 1.93 14.32
CA PRO A 6 17.80 2.83 14.60
C PRO A 6 17.70 3.93 13.54
N PHE A 7 16.47 4.32 13.20
CA PHE A 7 16.18 5.39 12.27
C PHE A 7 15.17 6.35 12.91
N HIS A 8 15.32 7.61 12.63
CA HIS A 8 14.42 8.68 13.08
C HIS A 8 14.16 9.62 11.92
N ILE A 9 12.90 9.94 11.67
CA ILE A 9 12.53 10.90 10.63
C ILE A 9 12.81 12.29 11.18
N ASP A 10 13.69 13.02 10.50
CA ASP A 10 14.06 14.41 10.82
C ASP A 10 14.27 15.16 9.51
N ILE A 11 13.21 15.78 9.00
CA ILE A 11 13.24 16.45 7.71
C ILE A 11 13.75 17.90 7.91
N PRO A 12 14.81 18.31 7.21
CA PRO A 12 15.33 19.68 7.30
C PRO A 12 14.24 20.71 6.98
N GLN A 13 14.18 21.79 7.76
CA GLN A 13 13.18 22.87 7.59
C GLN A 13 13.25 23.49 6.19
N GLU A 14 14.45 23.67 5.65
CA GLU A 14 14.68 24.15 4.29
C GLU A 14 13.91 23.30 3.24
N ARG A 15 13.83 21.97 3.46
CA ARG A 15 13.09 21.09 2.57
C ARG A 15 11.58 21.35 2.63
N LEU A 16 11.05 21.56 3.81
CA LEU A 16 9.63 21.88 4.03
C LEU A 16 9.28 23.24 3.43
N ASP A 17 10.14 24.24 3.65
CA ASP A 17 9.97 25.60 3.12
C ASP A 17 10.02 25.60 1.57
N ALA A 18 10.92 24.83 0.97
CA ALA A 18 11.00 24.70 -0.48
C ALA A 18 9.74 24.05 -1.09
N ILE A 19 9.12 23.07 -0.41
CA ILE A 19 7.84 22.49 -0.83
C ILE A 19 6.75 23.55 -0.72
N ARG A 20 6.65 24.24 0.41
CA ARG A 20 5.65 25.28 0.65
C ARG A 20 5.71 26.40 -0.38
N THR A 21 6.89 26.93 -0.67
CA THR A 21 7.09 27.98 -1.67
C THR A 21 6.56 27.56 -3.05
N ARG A 22 6.74 26.30 -3.45
CA ARG A 22 6.25 25.78 -4.73
C ARG A 22 4.72 25.61 -4.75
N ILE A 23 4.10 25.29 -3.61
CA ILE A 23 2.64 25.25 -3.50
C ILE A 23 2.06 26.65 -3.65
N GLU A 24 2.65 27.64 -2.97
CA GLU A 24 2.21 29.04 -2.99
C GLU A 24 2.40 29.69 -4.38
N ALA A 25 3.40 29.26 -5.14
CA ALA A 25 3.70 29.73 -6.49
C ALA A 25 2.92 29.01 -7.60
N TYR A 26 2.05 28.04 -7.27
CA TYR A 26 1.33 27.27 -8.28
C TYR A 26 0.26 28.11 -8.98
N GLU A 27 0.31 28.15 -10.30
CA GLU A 27 -0.68 28.80 -11.15
C GLU A 27 -1.83 27.84 -11.49
N TRP A 28 -3.04 28.20 -11.08
CA TRP A 28 -4.22 27.34 -11.27
C TRP A 28 -4.73 27.40 -12.71
N HIS A 29 -5.06 26.23 -13.25
CA HIS A 29 -5.66 26.05 -14.56
C HIS A 29 -7.19 25.91 -14.45
N GLU A 30 -7.88 25.81 -15.60
CA GLU A 30 -9.32 25.65 -15.71
C GLU A 30 -9.73 24.19 -15.50
N MET A 31 -11.00 23.98 -15.18
CA MET A 31 -11.70 22.71 -15.13
C MET A 31 -13.02 22.82 -15.88
N PRO A 32 -13.47 21.79 -16.63
CA PRO A 32 -14.80 21.76 -17.21
C PRO A 32 -15.90 22.00 -16.16
N ARG A 33 -16.90 22.81 -16.50
CA ARG A 33 -18.01 23.22 -15.62
C ARG A 33 -19.35 23.14 -16.33
N GLY A 34 -20.43 23.15 -15.56
CA GLY A 34 -21.80 23.06 -16.04
C GLY A 34 -22.25 21.62 -16.31
N ASP A 35 -23.49 21.44 -16.71
CA ASP A 35 -24.10 20.15 -17.10
C ASP A 35 -23.87 19.00 -16.09
N GLY A 36 -23.88 19.31 -14.77
CA GLY A 36 -23.66 18.34 -13.71
C GLY A 36 -22.19 18.01 -13.43
N LEU A 37 -21.24 18.75 -14.00
CA LEU A 37 -19.79 18.54 -13.79
C LEU A 37 -19.26 19.27 -12.55
N ASP A 38 -20.01 20.25 -12.01
CA ASP A 38 -19.58 21.01 -10.85
C ASP A 38 -19.43 20.08 -9.63
N GLY A 39 -18.28 20.14 -8.99
CA GLY A 39 -17.95 19.29 -7.83
C GLY A 39 -17.62 17.82 -8.14
N THR A 40 -17.62 17.40 -9.42
CA THR A 40 -17.32 16.01 -9.81
C THR A 40 -15.84 15.77 -9.94
N TRP A 41 -15.46 14.47 -9.97
CA TRP A 41 -14.11 13.99 -10.28
C TRP A 41 -14.04 13.31 -11.65
N ALA A 42 -15.04 13.54 -12.50
CA ALA A 42 -15.15 12.88 -13.81
C ALA A 42 -13.96 13.11 -14.75
N TYR A 43 -13.24 14.21 -14.56
CA TYR A 43 -12.04 14.57 -15.34
C TYR A 43 -10.74 14.42 -14.50
N GLY A 44 -10.77 13.67 -13.41
CA GLY A 44 -9.67 13.51 -12.47
C GLY A 44 -9.80 14.40 -11.24
N ALA A 45 -8.67 14.78 -10.64
CA ALA A 45 -8.64 15.56 -9.39
C ALA A 45 -9.48 16.86 -9.49
N ASN A 46 -10.48 16.97 -8.64
CA ASN A 46 -11.41 18.13 -8.65
C ASN A 46 -10.67 19.42 -8.28
N LEU A 47 -10.77 20.44 -9.15
CA LEU A 47 -10.03 21.69 -9.01
C LEU A 47 -10.37 22.45 -7.73
N ASP A 48 -11.68 22.51 -7.36
CA ASP A 48 -12.11 23.26 -6.19
C ASP A 48 -11.66 22.55 -4.90
N TYR A 49 -11.71 21.20 -4.90
CA TYR A 49 -11.16 20.41 -3.80
C TYR A 49 -9.63 20.60 -3.69
N MET A 50 -8.89 20.57 -4.78
CA MET A 50 -7.44 20.77 -4.78
C MET A 50 -7.06 22.18 -4.29
N LYS A 51 -7.80 23.24 -4.69
CA LYS A 51 -7.60 24.59 -4.16
C LYS A 51 -7.83 24.64 -2.64
N LYS A 52 -8.91 24.01 -2.15
CA LYS A 52 -9.22 23.92 -0.71
C LYS A 52 -8.11 23.17 0.04
N LEU A 53 -7.66 22.03 -0.49
CA LEU A 53 -6.61 21.20 0.11
C LEU A 53 -5.26 21.96 0.14
N CYS A 54 -4.86 22.63 -0.93
CA CYS A 54 -3.62 23.39 -0.98
C CYS A 54 -3.65 24.64 -0.09
N ALA A 55 -4.78 25.32 0.02
CA ALA A 55 -4.96 26.42 0.99
C ALA A 55 -4.78 25.93 2.43
N TYR A 56 -5.37 24.77 2.77
CA TYR A 56 -5.17 24.15 4.07
C TYR A 56 -3.69 23.70 4.26
N TRP A 57 -3.06 23.16 3.22
CA TRP A 57 -1.67 22.70 3.27
C TRP A 57 -0.69 23.81 3.68
N THR A 58 -0.91 25.04 3.19
CA THR A 58 -0.04 26.19 3.52
C THR A 58 -0.41 26.91 4.80
N SER A 59 -1.63 26.73 5.34
CA SER A 59 -2.13 27.50 6.49
C SER A 59 -2.41 26.68 7.75
N GLY A 60 -2.86 25.44 7.62
CA GLY A 60 -3.33 24.62 8.74
C GLY A 60 -2.58 23.30 8.95
N TYR A 61 -1.95 22.76 7.89
CA TYR A 61 -1.22 21.51 7.99
C TYR A 61 0.15 21.71 8.66
N ASP A 62 0.47 20.86 9.62
CA ASP A 62 1.74 20.87 10.36
C ASP A 62 2.49 19.53 10.17
N TRP A 63 3.53 19.54 9.35
CA TRP A 63 4.39 18.37 9.16
C TRP A 63 5.03 17.92 10.46
N ARG A 64 5.46 18.83 11.35
CA ARG A 64 6.15 18.46 12.60
C ARG A 64 5.29 17.63 13.52
N LYS A 65 3.98 17.90 13.57
CA LYS A 65 3.01 17.07 14.28
C LYS A 65 2.99 15.63 13.73
N TRP A 66 2.99 15.51 12.41
CA TRP A 66 2.92 14.19 11.75
C TRP A 66 4.26 13.47 11.73
N GLU A 67 5.37 14.17 11.61
CA GLU A 67 6.72 13.63 11.83
C GLU A 67 6.87 13.03 13.23
N ALA A 68 6.38 13.72 14.27
CA ALA A 68 6.33 13.17 15.63
C ALA A 68 5.42 11.94 15.73
N ALA A 69 4.27 11.94 15.06
CA ALA A 69 3.37 10.79 15.02
C ALA A 69 3.99 9.58 14.29
N LEU A 70 4.69 9.81 13.19
CA LEU A 70 5.45 8.80 12.47
C LEU A 70 6.60 8.24 13.31
N ASN A 71 7.24 9.07 14.13
CA ASN A 71 8.33 8.67 15.02
C ASN A 71 7.85 8.01 16.34
N ARG A 72 6.56 7.84 16.55
CA ARG A 72 6.01 7.22 17.77
C ARG A 72 6.43 5.76 17.93
N PHE A 73 6.54 5.03 16.83
CA PHE A 73 6.97 3.65 16.81
C PHE A 73 8.47 3.52 16.50
N PRO A 74 9.16 2.52 17.07
CA PRO A 74 10.55 2.26 16.72
C PRO A 74 10.74 1.99 15.24
N GLN A 75 11.71 2.67 14.65
CA GLN A 75 12.06 2.56 13.24
C GLN A 75 13.51 2.15 13.07
N PHE A 76 13.75 1.41 12.01
CA PHE A 76 15.08 0.89 11.70
C PHE A 76 15.35 0.92 10.21
N ILE A 77 16.63 0.89 9.86
CA ILE A 77 17.11 0.58 8.52
C ILE A 77 18.03 -0.64 8.63
N ALA A 78 17.80 -1.63 7.76
CA ALA A 78 18.69 -2.76 7.61
C ALA A 78 19.12 -2.92 6.16
N LYS A 79 20.38 -3.26 5.95
CA LYS A 79 20.85 -3.65 4.63
C LYS A 79 20.45 -5.10 4.34
N VAL A 80 19.64 -5.29 3.32
CA VAL A 80 19.21 -6.58 2.81
C VAL A 80 19.79 -6.71 1.40
N ASP A 81 20.74 -7.62 1.21
CA ASP A 81 21.57 -7.70 0.02
C ASP A 81 22.23 -6.34 -0.31
N ASP A 82 21.85 -5.71 -1.41
CA ASP A 82 22.41 -4.44 -1.91
C ASP A 82 21.59 -3.21 -1.52
N LEU A 83 20.40 -3.38 -0.87
CA LEU A 83 19.45 -2.30 -0.62
C LEU A 83 19.22 -2.08 0.87
N ASP A 84 19.15 -0.81 1.26
CA ASP A 84 18.72 -0.39 2.59
C ASP A 84 17.18 -0.44 2.67
N ILE A 85 16.65 -1.24 3.58
CA ILE A 85 15.19 -1.34 3.83
C ILE A 85 14.88 -0.64 5.14
N HIS A 86 14.06 0.39 5.08
CA HIS A 86 13.44 1.03 6.23
C HIS A 86 12.23 0.21 6.68
N PHE A 87 12.02 0.08 7.99
CA PHE A 87 10.84 -0.57 8.56
C PHE A 87 10.53 -0.10 9.97
N TYR A 88 9.23 -0.14 10.32
CA TYR A 88 8.77 -0.10 11.71
C TYR A 88 8.84 -1.49 12.31
N ARG A 89 9.14 -1.56 13.61
CA ARG A 89 9.04 -2.76 14.41
C ARG A 89 8.36 -2.44 15.73
N GLU A 90 7.22 -3.08 15.98
CA GLU A 90 6.55 -3.06 17.26
C GLU A 90 6.45 -4.48 17.78
N ASP A 91 7.14 -4.75 18.89
CA ASP A 91 7.13 -6.07 19.50
C ASP A 91 5.80 -6.29 20.24
N GLY A 92 5.14 -7.40 19.97
CA GLY A 92 3.83 -7.70 20.52
C GLY A 92 3.86 -8.04 22.00
N SER A 93 2.72 -7.86 22.66
CA SER A 93 2.49 -8.26 24.05
C SER A 93 2.49 -9.78 24.21
N GLY A 94 2.67 -10.25 25.45
CA GLY A 94 2.61 -11.67 25.79
C GLY A 94 3.89 -12.45 25.48
N PRO A 95 3.89 -13.76 25.77
CA PRO A 95 5.10 -14.58 25.71
C PRO A 95 5.48 -15.06 24.31
N SER A 96 4.56 -15.01 23.34
CA SER A 96 4.77 -15.56 22.00
C SER A 96 3.96 -14.81 20.93
N PRO A 97 4.19 -13.51 20.73
CA PRO A 97 3.53 -12.75 19.67
C PRO A 97 3.90 -13.32 18.30
N ARG A 98 2.90 -13.46 17.42
CA ARG A 98 3.13 -14.00 16.07
C ARG A 98 3.80 -12.95 15.19
N PRO A 99 4.85 -13.30 14.40
CA PRO A 99 5.42 -12.34 13.46
C PRO A 99 4.44 -12.02 12.33
N LEU A 100 4.26 -10.72 12.06
CA LEU A 100 3.39 -10.20 11.00
C LEU A 100 4.13 -9.13 10.23
N VAL A 101 4.17 -9.24 8.90
CA VAL A 101 4.66 -8.19 8.03
C VAL A 101 3.50 -7.56 7.27
N LEU A 102 3.41 -6.23 7.32
CA LEU A 102 2.39 -5.42 6.63
C LEU A 102 3.04 -4.70 5.45
N SER A 103 2.60 -5.00 4.25
CA SER A 103 3.13 -4.41 3.02
C SER A 103 2.12 -3.45 2.39
N HIS A 104 2.50 -2.18 2.26
CA HIS A 104 1.71 -1.15 1.59
C HIS A 104 1.83 -1.24 0.06
N GLY A 105 1.19 -0.31 -0.65
CA GLY A 105 1.30 -0.17 -2.08
C GLY A 105 1.44 1.27 -2.56
N TRP A 106 1.05 1.53 -3.81
CA TRP A 106 1.01 2.84 -4.43
C TRP A 106 -0.46 3.29 -4.59
N PRO A 107 -0.81 4.56 -4.31
CA PRO A 107 0.03 5.67 -3.88
C PRO A 107 0.15 5.81 -2.35
N GLY A 108 0.05 4.72 -1.63
CA GLY A 108 0.18 4.68 -0.18
C GLY A 108 1.63 4.65 0.31
N SER A 109 1.79 4.43 1.60
CA SER A 109 3.07 4.32 2.29
C SER A 109 2.90 3.57 3.61
N VAL A 110 3.97 3.45 4.39
CA VAL A 110 3.88 2.93 5.77
C VAL A 110 2.88 3.68 6.65
N PHE A 111 2.52 4.90 6.28
CA PHE A 111 1.51 5.70 6.96
C PHE A 111 0.14 5.03 7.03
N GLU A 112 -0.21 4.21 6.04
CA GLU A 112 -1.48 3.47 6.02
C GLU A 112 -1.69 2.65 7.28
N PHE A 113 -0.61 2.09 7.83
CA PHE A 113 -0.68 1.15 8.96
C PHE A 113 -0.54 1.80 10.33
N LEU A 114 -0.26 3.12 10.40
CA LEU A 114 0.05 3.80 11.65
C LEU A 114 -1.03 3.62 12.73
N HIS A 115 -2.29 3.51 12.31
CA HIS A 115 -3.43 3.34 13.21
C HIS A 115 -3.69 1.88 13.64
N ILE A 116 -3.07 0.91 12.98
CA ILE A 116 -3.31 -0.51 13.27
C ILE A 116 -2.11 -1.20 13.94
N ILE A 117 -0.91 -0.62 13.88
CA ILE A 117 0.31 -1.20 14.49
C ILE A 117 0.06 -1.54 15.96
N GLU A 118 -0.33 -0.55 16.78
CA GLU A 118 -0.52 -0.75 18.21
C GLU A 118 -1.69 -1.72 18.51
N LYS A 119 -2.76 -1.64 17.73
CA LYS A 119 -3.91 -2.55 17.86
C LYS A 119 -3.51 -4.01 17.62
N LEU A 120 -2.65 -4.27 16.64
CA LEU A 120 -2.15 -5.61 16.35
C LEU A 120 -1.11 -6.08 17.36
N ALA A 121 -0.21 -5.19 17.81
CA ALA A 121 0.85 -5.55 18.75
C ALA A 121 0.34 -5.70 20.18
N HIS A 122 -0.61 -4.88 20.61
CA HIS A 122 -1.10 -4.80 21.97
C HIS A 122 -2.64 -4.89 22.05
N PRO A 123 -3.22 -6.02 21.59
CA PRO A 123 -4.68 -6.16 21.48
C PRO A 123 -5.43 -5.93 22.80
N GLU A 124 -4.83 -6.24 23.94
CA GLU A 124 -5.41 -6.08 25.26
C GLU A 124 -5.70 -4.62 25.64
N ARG A 125 -5.00 -3.67 25.01
CA ARG A 125 -5.25 -2.22 25.19
C ARG A 125 -6.49 -1.74 24.45
N PHE A 126 -7.02 -2.58 23.54
CA PHE A 126 -8.15 -2.29 22.66
C PHE A 126 -9.25 -3.34 22.79
N GLY A 127 -9.38 -3.99 23.97
CA GLY A 127 -10.43 -4.96 24.25
C GLY A 127 -10.25 -6.34 23.60
N GLY A 128 -9.07 -6.63 23.03
CA GLY A 128 -8.73 -7.94 22.49
C GLY A 128 -7.99 -8.82 23.52
N LEU A 129 -7.58 -10.01 23.09
CA LEU A 129 -6.84 -10.97 23.89
C LEU A 129 -5.34 -10.84 23.63
N VAL A 130 -4.52 -10.96 24.67
CA VAL A 130 -3.04 -10.87 24.56
C VAL A 130 -2.47 -12.00 23.67
N GLU A 131 -3.14 -13.13 23.58
CA GLU A 131 -2.78 -14.26 22.73
C GLU A 131 -2.92 -13.96 21.22
N ASP A 132 -3.62 -12.88 20.88
CA ASP A 132 -3.76 -12.39 19.49
C ASP A 132 -2.68 -11.39 19.11
N ALA A 133 -1.72 -11.11 19.98
CA ALA A 133 -0.67 -10.15 19.72
C ALA A 133 0.27 -10.59 18.58
N PHE A 134 0.72 -9.58 17.83
CA PHE A 134 1.70 -9.77 16.78
C PHE A 134 2.96 -8.94 17.06
N THR A 135 4.12 -9.49 16.71
CA THR A 135 5.29 -8.65 16.45
C THR A 135 5.13 -8.09 15.03
N VAL A 136 4.85 -6.81 14.94
CA VAL A 136 4.46 -6.13 13.69
C VAL A 136 5.68 -5.51 13.03
N ILE A 137 5.91 -5.85 11.76
CA ILE A 137 6.95 -5.27 10.91
C ILE A 137 6.28 -4.58 9.74
N VAL A 138 6.61 -3.29 9.52
CA VAL A 138 6.02 -2.49 8.43
C VAL A 138 7.15 -1.89 7.59
N PRO A 139 7.63 -2.58 6.56
CA PRO A 139 8.67 -2.06 5.70
C PRO A 139 8.14 -1.01 4.72
N SER A 140 8.91 0.05 4.47
CA SER A 140 8.75 0.86 3.26
C SER A 140 9.19 0.03 2.05
N LEU A 141 8.39 0.02 0.99
CA LEU A 141 8.77 -0.66 -0.25
C LEU A 141 10.08 -0.09 -0.82
N PRO A 142 10.91 -0.89 -1.51
CA PRO A 142 12.07 -0.39 -2.24
C PRO A 142 11.72 0.78 -3.15
N GLY A 143 12.44 1.89 -3.00
CA GLY A 143 12.17 3.12 -3.75
C GLY A 143 11.04 3.99 -3.23
N TYR A 144 10.35 3.57 -2.15
CA TYR A 144 9.28 4.33 -1.48
C TYR A 144 9.78 4.89 -0.15
N GLY A 145 9.22 6.02 0.23
CA GLY A 145 9.44 6.60 1.56
C GLY A 145 10.91 6.60 1.97
N PHE A 146 11.20 5.96 3.09
CA PHE A 146 12.53 6.00 3.72
C PHE A 146 13.44 4.81 3.34
N SER A 147 12.96 3.87 2.53
CA SER A 147 13.81 2.81 1.98
C SER A 147 14.75 3.30 0.90
N GLY A 148 15.84 2.57 0.70
CA GLY A 148 16.80 2.81 -0.37
C GLY A 148 16.13 2.74 -1.75
N LYS A 149 16.70 3.50 -2.69
CA LYS A 149 16.25 3.52 -4.08
C LYS A 149 17.03 2.48 -4.86
N PRO A 150 16.37 1.49 -5.49
CA PRO A 150 17.05 0.50 -6.29
C PRO A 150 17.74 1.16 -7.50
N ALA A 151 18.86 0.60 -7.96
CA ALA A 151 19.59 1.13 -9.11
C ALA A 151 18.81 0.99 -10.45
N ARG A 152 17.79 0.13 -10.47
CA ARG A 152 16.91 -0.13 -11.62
C ARG A 152 15.53 -0.56 -11.13
N PRO A 153 14.49 -0.51 -11.98
CA PRO A 153 13.17 -1.04 -11.67
C PRO A 153 13.23 -2.50 -11.19
N ILE A 154 12.56 -2.78 -10.08
CA ILE A 154 12.36 -4.13 -9.53
C ILE A 154 10.87 -4.36 -9.29
N GLY A 155 10.43 -5.60 -9.53
CA GLY A 155 9.03 -5.97 -9.39
C GLY A 155 8.67 -6.52 -8.01
N PRO A 156 7.38 -6.88 -7.81
CA PRO A 156 6.88 -7.36 -6.53
C PRO A 156 7.55 -8.68 -6.09
N ARG A 157 7.96 -9.56 -7.01
CA ARG A 157 8.65 -10.81 -6.68
C ARG A 157 10.04 -10.59 -6.08
N THR A 158 10.81 -9.65 -6.65
CA THR A 158 12.11 -9.27 -6.10
C THR A 158 11.93 -8.58 -4.75
N THR A 159 10.95 -7.70 -4.61
CA THR A 159 10.61 -7.05 -3.34
C THR A 159 10.24 -8.08 -2.27
N ALA A 160 9.45 -9.10 -2.61
CA ALA A 160 9.12 -10.20 -1.71
C ALA A 160 10.37 -10.96 -1.20
N ARG A 161 11.37 -11.16 -2.06
CA ARG A 161 12.65 -11.78 -1.63
C ARG A 161 13.40 -10.90 -0.62
N TYR A 162 13.44 -9.58 -0.81
CA TYR A 162 14.02 -8.67 0.17
C TYR A 162 13.27 -8.76 1.51
N PHE A 163 11.95 -8.82 1.49
CA PHE A 163 11.16 -8.87 2.71
C PHE A 163 11.23 -10.23 3.41
N ASP A 164 11.25 -11.36 2.66
CA ASP A 164 11.48 -12.68 3.27
C ASP A 164 12.85 -12.75 3.94
N LYS A 165 13.91 -12.22 3.29
CA LYS A 165 15.24 -12.13 3.89
C LYS A 165 15.27 -11.19 5.11
N LEU A 166 14.60 -10.04 5.04
CA LEU A 166 14.46 -9.14 6.17
C LEU A 166 13.86 -9.88 7.38
N MET A 167 12.71 -10.54 7.18
CA MET A 167 12.03 -11.27 8.25
C MET A 167 12.86 -12.44 8.79
N ARG A 168 13.33 -13.29 7.92
CA ARG A 168 13.96 -14.54 8.29
C ARG A 168 15.41 -14.38 8.74
N ASP A 169 16.20 -13.66 7.93
CA ASP A 169 17.66 -13.67 8.05
C ASP A 169 18.20 -12.50 8.86
N VAL A 170 17.51 -11.34 8.82
CA VAL A 170 17.93 -10.12 9.53
C VAL A 170 17.25 -10.02 10.90
N LEU A 171 15.92 -10.21 10.94
CA LEU A 171 15.12 -10.08 12.14
C LEU A 171 14.97 -11.40 12.92
N CYS A 172 15.33 -12.51 12.33
CA CYS A 172 15.18 -13.86 12.90
C CYS A 172 13.73 -14.17 13.33
N LEU A 173 12.78 -13.78 12.49
CA LEU A 173 11.33 -13.96 12.68
C LEU A 173 10.75 -14.89 11.60
N PRO A 174 11.18 -16.18 11.52
CA PRO A 174 10.56 -17.14 10.61
C PRO A 174 9.16 -17.51 11.08
N GLY A 175 8.35 -18.05 10.17
CA GLY A 175 6.97 -18.43 10.48
C GLY A 175 6.01 -17.23 10.49
N TYR A 176 6.39 -16.13 9.85
CA TYR A 176 5.58 -14.91 9.78
C TYR A 176 4.34 -15.07 8.89
N ILE A 177 3.34 -14.25 9.18
CA ILE A 177 2.19 -14.00 8.30
C ILE A 177 2.51 -12.77 7.45
N ALA A 178 2.27 -12.84 6.13
CA ALA A 178 2.40 -11.70 5.23
C ALA A 178 1.01 -11.11 4.92
N GLN A 179 0.83 -9.82 5.16
CA GLN A 179 -0.42 -9.11 4.87
C GLN A 179 -0.15 -7.98 3.88
N GLY A 180 -1.08 -7.73 2.96
CA GLY A 180 -1.01 -6.59 2.06
C GLY A 180 -2.23 -6.37 1.19
N GLY A 181 -2.40 -5.12 0.79
CA GLY A 181 -3.25 -4.61 -0.29
C GLY A 181 -2.39 -4.05 -1.41
N ASP A 182 -2.96 -3.68 -2.54
CA ASP A 182 -2.26 -3.12 -3.70
C ASP A 182 -0.98 -3.91 -4.08
N TRP A 183 0.17 -3.24 -4.29
CA TRP A 183 1.46 -3.94 -4.48
C TRP A 183 1.80 -4.84 -3.31
N GLY A 184 1.41 -4.46 -2.09
CA GLY A 184 1.59 -5.30 -0.91
C GLY A 184 0.88 -6.63 -1.02
N SER A 185 -0.25 -6.73 -1.73
CA SER A 185 -0.93 -8.00 -1.97
C SER A 185 -0.14 -8.90 -2.93
N ALA A 186 0.42 -8.33 -3.99
CA ALA A 186 1.30 -9.05 -4.90
C ALA A 186 2.58 -9.52 -4.20
N ILE A 187 3.20 -8.64 -3.40
CA ILE A 187 4.40 -8.94 -2.60
C ILE A 187 4.10 -10.05 -1.59
N SER A 188 3.03 -9.94 -0.82
CA SER A 188 2.61 -10.96 0.16
C SER A 188 2.30 -12.29 -0.51
N GLY A 189 1.66 -12.28 -1.68
CA GLY A 189 1.45 -13.47 -2.49
C GLY A 189 2.77 -14.14 -2.90
N TRP A 190 3.76 -13.37 -3.36
CA TRP A 190 5.09 -13.89 -3.68
C TRP A 190 5.86 -14.37 -2.45
N MET A 191 5.73 -13.70 -1.29
CA MET A 191 6.26 -14.22 -0.03
C MET A 191 5.62 -15.55 0.35
N GLY A 192 4.33 -15.69 0.11
CA GLY A 192 3.62 -16.96 0.28
C GLY A 192 4.09 -18.06 -0.68
N TYR A 193 4.31 -17.72 -1.94
CA TYR A 193 4.68 -18.69 -2.98
C TYR A 193 6.15 -19.09 -2.92
N ASP A 194 7.08 -18.12 -2.91
CA ASP A 194 8.54 -18.36 -2.95
C ASP A 194 9.22 -18.32 -1.56
N GLY A 195 8.63 -17.59 -0.59
CA GLY A 195 9.28 -17.26 0.67
C GLY A 195 9.39 -18.45 1.62
N ALA A 196 10.62 -18.78 2.01
CA ALA A 196 10.90 -19.88 2.93
C ALA A 196 10.45 -19.60 4.37
N GLY A 197 10.41 -18.32 4.77
CA GLY A 197 10.00 -17.90 6.11
C GLY A 197 8.50 -17.65 6.26
N CYS A 198 7.75 -17.46 5.18
CA CYS A 198 6.31 -17.18 5.22
C CYS A 198 5.50 -18.44 5.56
N ARG A 199 4.59 -18.32 6.55
CA ARG A 199 3.70 -19.42 6.97
C ARG A 199 2.31 -19.29 6.32
N ALA A 200 1.79 -18.07 6.21
CA ALA A 200 0.45 -17.81 5.72
C ALA A 200 0.36 -16.40 5.12
N VAL A 201 -0.67 -16.14 4.34
CA VAL A 201 -0.87 -14.86 3.63
C VAL A 201 -2.26 -14.32 3.91
N HIS A 202 -2.39 -13.01 4.17
CA HIS A 202 -3.66 -12.32 4.33
C HIS A 202 -3.75 -11.18 3.32
N LEU A 203 -4.82 -11.12 2.53
CA LEU A 203 -4.93 -10.21 1.39
C LEU A 203 -6.24 -9.42 1.46
N ASN A 204 -6.15 -8.10 1.23
CA ASN A 204 -7.32 -7.25 0.98
C ASN A 204 -7.40 -6.77 -0.48
N MET A 205 -6.59 -7.33 -1.38
CA MET A 205 -6.69 -7.19 -2.83
C MET A 205 -6.14 -8.46 -3.51
N PHE A 206 -6.65 -8.81 -4.70
CA PHE A 206 -6.18 -9.97 -5.46
C PHE A 206 -4.97 -9.63 -6.34
N GLY A 207 -3.79 -9.57 -5.75
CA GLY A 207 -2.55 -9.14 -6.41
C GLY A 207 -1.67 -10.25 -6.99
N TRP A 208 -1.79 -11.51 -6.50
CA TRP A 208 -1.00 -12.62 -6.99
C TRP A 208 -1.84 -13.58 -7.83
N ARG A 209 -1.36 -13.90 -9.03
CA ARG A 209 -2.06 -14.76 -9.99
C ARG A 209 -1.08 -15.73 -10.64
N SER A 210 -1.46 -17.00 -10.72
CA SER A 210 -0.75 -17.98 -11.52
C SER A 210 -1.10 -17.86 -13.01
N PRO A 211 -0.17 -18.15 -13.92
CA PRO A 211 -0.47 -18.19 -15.34
C PRO A 211 -1.40 -19.38 -15.67
N GLY A 212 -2.04 -19.34 -16.85
CA GLY A 212 -2.85 -20.44 -17.37
C GLY A 212 -4.20 -20.67 -16.68
N VAL A 213 -4.60 -19.84 -15.69
CA VAL A 213 -5.95 -19.83 -15.12
C VAL A 213 -6.79 -18.80 -15.85
N HIS A 214 -7.90 -19.24 -16.44
CA HIS A 214 -8.82 -18.43 -17.23
C HIS A 214 -10.23 -18.49 -16.64
N PRO A 215 -11.13 -17.53 -16.94
CA PRO A 215 -12.54 -17.64 -16.58
C PRO A 215 -13.17 -18.91 -17.16
N GLU A 216 -13.91 -19.66 -16.32
CA GLU A 216 -14.53 -20.93 -16.69
C GLU A 216 -16.07 -20.88 -16.59
N THR A 217 -16.60 -19.98 -15.75
CA THR A 217 -18.05 -19.84 -15.53
C THR A 217 -18.59 -18.54 -16.15
N PRO A 218 -19.89 -18.43 -16.42
CA PRO A 218 -20.49 -17.16 -16.89
C PRO A 218 -20.21 -15.99 -15.94
N GLU A 219 -20.28 -16.21 -14.63
CA GLU A 219 -19.98 -15.20 -13.62
C GLU A 219 -18.51 -14.70 -13.71
N GLU A 220 -17.58 -15.63 -13.89
CA GLU A 220 -16.14 -15.28 -14.02
C GLU A 220 -15.87 -14.56 -15.34
N MET A 221 -16.59 -14.91 -16.42
CA MET A 221 -16.48 -14.20 -17.72
C MET A 221 -17.03 -12.78 -17.61
N GLU A 222 -18.16 -12.59 -16.93
CA GLU A 222 -18.74 -11.26 -16.66
C GLU A 222 -17.80 -10.43 -15.81
N TYR A 223 -17.25 -11.00 -14.72
CA TYR A 223 -16.23 -10.34 -13.91
C TYR A 223 -15.02 -9.91 -14.75
N ALA A 224 -14.48 -10.80 -15.58
CA ALA A 224 -13.29 -10.50 -16.38
C ALA A 224 -13.55 -9.34 -17.37
N ALA A 225 -14.72 -9.33 -18.02
CA ALA A 225 -15.14 -8.25 -18.91
C ALA A 225 -15.29 -6.93 -18.16
N ARG A 226 -15.91 -6.93 -16.98
CA ARG A 226 -16.06 -5.75 -16.13
C ARG A 226 -14.70 -5.24 -15.64
N ALA A 227 -13.84 -6.12 -15.15
CA ALA A 227 -12.50 -5.77 -14.70
C ALA A 227 -11.66 -5.14 -15.82
N GLN A 228 -11.76 -5.67 -17.04
CA GLN A 228 -11.12 -5.09 -18.23
C GLN A 228 -11.66 -3.69 -18.53
N GLN A 229 -12.97 -3.49 -18.46
CA GLN A 229 -13.59 -2.18 -18.70
C GLN A 229 -13.14 -1.16 -17.64
N LEU A 230 -13.17 -1.52 -16.36
CA LEU A 230 -12.70 -0.66 -15.25
C LEU A 230 -11.22 -0.28 -15.47
N PHE A 231 -10.39 -1.24 -15.82
CA PHE A 231 -8.98 -0.97 -16.08
C PHE A 231 -8.74 -0.08 -17.31
N GLN A 232 -9.58 -0.17 -18.33
CA GLN A 232 -9.52 0.75 -19.49
C GLN A 232 -9.89 2.19 -19.09
N MET A 233 -10.83 2.36 -18.16
CA MET A 233 -11.27 3.69 -17.71
C MET A 233 -10.29 4.32 -16.71
N GLU A 234 -9.76 3.53 -15.79
CA GLU A 234 -8.99 4.01 -14.61
C GLU A 234 -7.49 3.70 -14.70
N GLY A 235 -7.07 2.84 -15.61
CA GLY A 235 -5.71 2.28 -15.65
C GLY A 235 -4.67 3.11 -16.39
N ALA A 236 -4.97 4.33 -16.85
CA ALA A 236 -4.02 5.16 -17.60
C ALA A 236 -2.73 5.44 -16.80
N TYR A 237 -2.85 5.69 -15.49
CA TYR A 237 -1.72 5.87 -14.60
C TYR A 237 -0.79 4.64 -14.59
N PHE A 238 -1.37 3.44 -14.59
CA PHE A 238 -0.62 2.17 -14.61
C PHE A 238 0.19 2.05 -15.91
N GLN A 239 -0.41 2.39 -17.05
CA GLN A 239 0.26 2.37 -18.35
C GLN A 239 1.42 3.38 -18.39
N GLU A 240 1.23 4.59 -17.89
CA GLU A 240 2.28 5.61 -17.81
C GLU A 240 3.44 5.14 -16.91
N HIS A 241 3.14 4.64 -15.69
CA HIS A 241 4.15 4.12 -14.77
C HIS A 241 4.89 2.89 -15.31
N THR A 242 4.21 2.06 -16.11
CA THR A 242 4.84 0.86 -16.71
C THR A 242 5.72 1.22 -17.91
N THR A 243 5.33 2.19 -18.72
CA THR A 243 5.95 2.45 -20.02
C THR A 243 6.97 3.58 -19.99
N LYS A 244 6.65 4.73 -19.37
CA LYS A 244 7.46 5.95 -19.38
C LYS A 244 7.53 6.66 -18.03
N PRO A 245 7.79 5.96 -16.91
CA PRO A 245 7.76 6.54 -15.55
C PRO A 245 8.70 7.74 -15.39
N GLN A 246 9.83 7.75 -16.09
CA GLN A 246 10.81 8.81 -16.01
C GLN A 246 10.27 10.14 -16.58
N THR A 247 9.46 10.09 -17.65
CA THR A 247 8.92 11.30 -18.27
C THR A 247 7.93 11.99 -17.33
N LEU A 248 6.99 11.24 -16.77
CA LEU A 248 6.04 11.76 -15.78
C LEU A 248 6.75 12.36 -14.56
N SER A 249 7.84 11.74 -14.13
CA SER A 249 8.57 12.13 -12.92
C SER A 249 9.14 13.55 -12.98
N TYR A 250 9.49 14.08 -14.15
CA TYR A 250 9.95 15.49 -14.28
C TYR A 250 8.86 16.46 -13.78
N ALA A 251 7.60 16.24 -14.13
CA ALA A 251 6.49 17.07 -13.66
C ALA A 251 6.19 16.84 -12.18
N MET A 252 6.10 15.58 -11.75
CA MET A 252 5.66 15.21 -10.40
C MET A 252 6.73 15.50 -9.33
N MET A 253 8.01 15.45 -9.69
CA MET A 253 9.13 15.80 -8.79
C MET A 253 9.29 17.30 -8.65
N ASP A 254 8.82 18.08 -9.62
CA ASP A 254 8.88 19.54 -9.59
C ASP A 254 7.66 20.14 -8.91
N SER A 255 6.44 19.69 -9.22
CA SER A 255 5.20 20.24 -8.71
C SER A 255 4.65 19.48 -7.52
N PRO A 256 4.71 20.01 -6.27
CA PRO A 256 4.03 19.41 -5.12
C PRO A 256 2.51 19.30 -5.35
N VAL A 257 1.90 20.30 -5.99
CA VAL A 257 0.45 20.30 -6.30
C VAL A 257 0.13 19.22 -7.33
N GLY A 258 0.95 19.05 -8.37
CA GLY A 258 0.78 17.99 -9.35
C GLY A 258 0.90 16.60 -8.75
N ALA A 259 1.93 16.37 -7.91
CA ALA A 259 2.09 15.11 -7.19
C ALA A 259 0.92 14.83 -6.23
N CYS A 260 0.45 15.87 -5.52
CA CYS A 260 -0.73 15.79 -4.66
C CYS A 260 -1.98 15.40 -5.45
N ALA A 261 -2.25 16.06 -6.57
CA ALA A 261 -3.40 15.76 -7.42
C ALA A 261 -3.36 14.31 -7.95
N TRP A 262 -2.19 13.86 -8.40
CA TRP A 262 -1.99 12.49 -8.93
C TRP A 262 -2.22 11.40 -7.88
N ILE A 263 -1.87 11.68 -6.61
CA ILE A 263 -2.06 10.76 -5.48
C ILE A 263 -3.50 10.82 -4.96
N VAL A 264 -4.02 12.02 -4.66
CA VAL A 264 -5.31 12.23 -4.00
C VAL A 264 -6.48 11.79 -4.89
N GLU A 265 -6.33 11.90 -6.21
CA GLU A 265 -7.33 11.40 -7.16
C GLU A 265 -7.54 9.87 -6.98
N LYS A 266 -6.48 9.10 -6.69
CA LYS A 266 -6.58 7.65 -6.42
C LYS A 266 -7.21 7.36 -5.07
N PHE A 267 -6.91 8.17 -4.05
CA PHE A 267 -7.62 8.08 -2.77
C PHE A 267 -9.12 8.31 -2.94
N TYR A 268 -9.52 9.25 -3.80
CA TYR A 268 -10.93 9.45 -4.10
C TYR A 268 -11.54 8.27 -4.86
N GLY A 269 -10.91 7.84 -5.95
CA GLY A 269 -11.47 6.86 -6.89
C GLY A 269 -11.50 5.42 -6.37
N TRP A 270 -10.62 5.07 -5.43
CA TRP A 270 -10.47 3.68 -4.95
C TRP A 270 -11.02 3.44 -3.55
N SER A 271 -11.48 4.49 -2.87
CA SER A 271 -12.04 4.40 -1.51
C SER A 271 -13.56 4.38 -1.51
N ASP A 272 -14.12 3.92 -0.40
CA ASP A 272 -15.56 3.94 -0.19
C ASP A 272 -16.09 5.34 0.11
N THR A 273 -16.26 6.13 -0.95
CA THR A 273 -16.73 7.51 -0.86
C THR A 273 -18.26 7.65 -0.83
N ARG A 274 -19.04 6.57 -0.71
CA ARG A 274 -20.51 6.59 -0.67
C ARG A 274 -21.09 7.50 0.42
N LYS A 275 -20.36 7.72 1.50
CA LYS A 275 -20.72 8.64 2.60
C LYS A 275 -20.04 10.01 2.52
N GLY A 276 -19.39 10.32 1.39
CA GLY A 276 -18.62 11.54 1.16
C GLY A 276 -17.13 11.36 1.45
N PHE A 277 -16.28 11.84 0.54
CA PHE A 277 -14.81 11.71 0.62
C PHE A 277 -14.21 12.32 1.89
N GLU A 278 -14.75 13.47 2.32
CA GLU A 278 -14.29 14.18 3.52
C GLU A 278 -14.65 13.44 4.83
N ASN A 279 -15.50 12.42 4.77
CA ASN A 279 -15.82 11.55 5.91
C ASN A 279 -14.91 10.29 5.95
N VAL A 280 -14.19 10.01 4.86
CA VAL A 280 -13.23 8.90 4.80
C VAL A 280 -11.87 9.33 5.30
N TYR A 281 -11.40 10.48 4.82
CA TYR A 281 -10.06 11.00 5.15
C TYR A 281 -10.10 12.44 5.64
N THR A 282 -9.30 12.73 6.65
CA THR A 282 -8.95 14.12 6.96
C THR A 282 -7.94 14.65 5.94
N MET A 283 -7.91 15.97 5.74
CA MET A 283 -6.88 16.60 4.89
C MET A 283 -5.47 16.32 5.40
N ASP A 284 -5.29 16.23 6.71
CA ASP A 284 -4.02 15.86 7.34
C ASP A 284 -3.54 14.47 6.89
N GLN A 285 -4.42 13.47 6.84
CA GLN A 285 -4.06 12.11 6.41
C GLN A 285 -3.61 12.09 4.94
N LEU A 286 -4.37 12.73 4.06
CA LEU A 286 -4.01 12.83 2.64
C LEU A 286 -2.68 13.55 2.44
N LEU A 287 -2.53 14.72 3.07
CA LEU A 287 -1.31 15.53 2.96
C LEU A 287 -0.09 14.85 3.59
N THR A 288 -0.25 14.11 4.68
CA THR A 288 0.86 13.39 5.31
C THR A 288 1.39 12.30 4.38
N ASN A 289 0.50 11.53 3.75
CA ASN A 289 0.94 10.54 2.77
C ASN A 289 1.63 11.20 1.56
N VAL A 290 1.08 12.27 1.02
CA VAL A 290 1.71 13.05 -0.07
C VAL A 290 3.07 13.60 0.35
N MET A 291 3.17 14.16 1.56
CA MET A 291 4.41 14.73 2.08
C MET A 291 5.52 13.67 2.21
N ILE A 292 5.21 12.43 2.57
CA ILE A 292 6.21 11.34 2.59
C ILE A 292 6.87 11.20 1.21
N TYR A 293 6.11 11.21 0.12
CA TYR A 293 6.67 11.17 -1.24
C TYR A 293 7.54 12.39 -1.56
N LEU A 294 7.12 13.58 -1.14
CA LEU A 294 7.80 14.83 -1.44
C LEU A 294 9.09 15.00 -0.63
N VAL A 295 9.05 14.77 0.69
CA VAL A 295 10.23 14.97 1.56
C VAL A 295 11.32 13.95 1.26
N THR A 296 10.96 12.73 0.88
CA THR A 296 11.91 11.67 0.52
C THR A 296 12.28 11.67 -0.96
N ARG A 297 11.61 12.48 -1.79
CA ARG A 297 11.79 12.51 -3.25
C ARG A 297 11.58 11.12 -3.87
N SER A 298 10.58 10.38 -3.41
CA SER A 298 10.36 8.99 -3.81
C SER A 298 9.30 8.82 -4.89
N PHE A 299 8.62 9.88 -5.36
CA PHE A 299 7.60 9.74 -6.40
C PHE A 299 8.13 8.98 -7.63
N ASN A 300 9.28 9.41 -8.15
CA ASN A 300 9.91 8.76 -9.30
C ASN A 300 10.17 7.26 -9.06
N THR A 301 10.89 6.95 -8.00
CA THR A 301 11.31 5.55 -7.74
C THR A 301 10.15 4.64 -7.33
N ALA A 302 9.08 5.20 -6.76
CA ALA A 302 7.86 4.47 -6.46
C ALA A 302 7.14 3.97 -7.73
N THR A 303 7.16 4.74 -8.82
CA THR A 303 6.57 4.31 -10.09
C THR A 303 7.35 3.17 -10.75
N TRP A 304 8.60 2.94 -10.33
CA TRP A 304 9.44 1.87 -10.90
C TRP A 304 8.95 0.45 -10.57
N MET A 305 8.11 0.27 -9.54
CA MET A 305 7.47 -1.02 -9.26
C MET A 305 6.64 -1.51 -10.46
N TYR A 306 5.93 -0.61 -11.13
CA TYR A 306 5.14 -0.92 -12.32
C TYR A 306 6.01 -1.35 -13.49
N ARG A 307 7.10 -0.62 -13.74
CA ARG A 307 8.08 -0.99 -14.75
C ARG A 307 8.77 -2.30 -14.39
N GLY A 308 9.10 -2.50 -13.13
CA GLY A 308 9.68 -3.73 -12.60
C GLY A 308 8.78 -4.94 -12.78
N LEU A 309 7.45 -4.80 -12.67
CA LEU A 309 6.52 -5.88 -12.98
C LEU A 309 6.71 -6.41 -14.41
N ALA A 310 6.97 -5.51 -15.37
CA ALA A 310 7.17 -5.87 -16.77
C ALA A 310 8.58 -6.39 -17.08
N GLU A 311 9.62 -5.90 -16.39
CA GLU A 311 11.03 -6.16 -16.71
C GLU A 311 11.71 -7.19 -15.79
N ASP A 312 11.25 -7.32 -14.55
CA ASP A 312 11.86 -8.22 -13.57
C ASP A 312 11.61 -9.68 -13.95
N ARG A 313 12.67 -10.35 -14.38
CA ARG A 313 12.68 -11.78 -14.73
C ARG A 313 13.32 -12.63 -13.65
N SER A 314 13.41 -12.12 -12.44
CA SER A 314 14.02 -12.86 -11.33
C SER A 314 13.18 -14.07 -10.89
N GLY A 315 13.87 -15.13 -10.51
CA GLY A 315 13.26 -16.35 -10.03
C GLY A 315 12.86 -17.34 -11.13
N THR A 316 12.49 -18.54 -10.71
CA THR A 316 12.02 -19.61 -11.59
C THR A 316 10.65 -19.25 -12.17
N PRO A 317 10.39 -19.48 -13.46
CA PRO A 317 9.05 -19.30 -14.02
C PRO A 317 7.99 -20.07 -13.22
N VAL A 318 6.86 -19.43 -12.99
CA VAL A 318 5.72 -20.07 -12.32
C VAL A 318 5.08 -21.01 -13.34
N PRO A 319 4.91 -22.30 -13.01
CA PRO A 319 4.18 -23.24 -13.89
C PRO A 319 2.73 -22.79 -14.12
N ASP A 320 2.18 -23.13 -15.26
CA ASP A 320 0.76 -22.92 -15.53
C ASP A 320 -0.11 -23.60 -14.48
N LYS A 321 -1.12 -22.89 -14.02
CA LYS A 321 -2.06 -23.34 -12.98
C LYS A 321 -1.39 -23.69 -11.64
N ALA A 322 -0.16 -23.20 -11.40
CA ALA A 322 0.44 -23.33 -10.08
C ALA A 322 -0.46 -22.64 -9.03
N ARG A 323 -0.49 -23.20 -7.82
CA ARG A 323 -1.29 -22.67 -6.74
C ARG A 323 -0.42 -22.25 -5.56
N LEU A 324 -0.77 -21.19 -4.90
CA LEU A 324 -0.18 -20.84 -3.62
C LEU A 324 -0.80 -21.74 -2.56
N GLU A 325 -0.05 -22.73 -2.08
CA GLU A 325 -0.56 -23.79 -1.19
C GLU A 325 -0.58 -23.42 0.29
N LYS A 326 0.17 -22.40 0.70
CA LYS A 326 0.09 -21.88 2.07
C LYS A 326 -1.30 -21.30 2.35
N PRO A 327 -1.78 -21.36 3.60
CA PRO A 327 -3.10 -20.82 3.96
C PRO A 327 -3.23 -19.35 3.58
N VAL A 328 -4.35 -18.98 2.95
CA VAL A 328 -4.67 -17.60 2.56
C VAL A 328 -5.98 -17.17 3.19
N GLY A 329 -5.96 -15.99 3.86
CA GLY A 329 -7.13 -15.25 4.28
C GLY A 329 -7.43 -14.12 3.30
N ILE A 330 -8.70 -13.91 2.99
CA ILE A 330 -9.18 -12.84 2.12
C ILE A 330 -10.11 -11.92 2.93
N ALA A 331 -9.77 -10.63 2.95
CA ALA A 331 -10.61 -9.55 3.43
C ALA A 331 -11.14 -8.78 2.20
N ASN A 332 -12.35 -9.11 1.74
CA ASN A 332 -12.96 -8.51 0.56
C ASN A 332 -13.73 -7.26 0.94
N PHE A 333 -13.18 -6.08 0.63
CA PHE A 333 -13.85 -4.79 0.77
C PHE A 333 -14.61 -4.42 -0.50
N PRO A 334 -15.81 -3.75 -0.38
CA PRO A 334 -16.73 -3.59 -1.50
C PRO A 334 -16.28 -2.61 -2.59
N VAL A 335 -15.33 -1.72 -2.28
CA VAL A 335 -14.85 -0.69 -3.22
C VAL A 335 -13.36 -0.84 -3.47
N ASP A 336 -12.98 -1.03 -4.73
CA ASP A 336 -11.59 -1.04 -5.16
C ASP A 336 -11.53 -0.64 -6.65
N LEU A 337 -10.34 -0.28 -7.14
CA LEU A 337 -10.07 -0.09 -8.58
C LEU A 337 -10.60 -1.28 -9.39
N ILE A 338 -10.27 -2.49 -8.97
CA ILE A 338 -10.78 -3.75 -9.52
C ILE A 338 -11.24 -4.62 -8.34
N PRO A 339 -12.53 -4.92 -8.25
CA PRO A 339 -13.06 -5.76 -7.16
C PRO A 339 -12.46 -7.17 -7.21
N PHE A 340 -12.56 -7.90 -6.09
CA PHE A 340 -12.18 -9.31 -6.07
C PHE A 340 -12.93 -10.12 -7.15
N PRO A 341 -12.22 -11.09 -7.79
CA PRO A 341 -12.90 -12.07 -8.64
C PRO A 341 -13.87 -12.94 -7.84
N PRO A 342 -14.79 -13.63 -8.52
CA PRO A 342 -15.58 -14.69 -7.87
C PRO A 342 -14.66 -15.66 -7.11
N ARG A 343 -15.11 -16.09 -5.93
CA ARG A 343 -14.33 -16.95 -5.03
C ARG A 343 -13.83 -18.22 -5.74
N SER A 344 -14.64 -18.81 -6.59
CA SER A 344 -14.28 -19.98 -7.40
C SER A 344 -13.02 -19.76 -8.24
N MET A 345 -12.87 -18.56 -8.82
CA MET A 345 -11.68 -18.19 -9.58
C MET A 345 -10.47 -17.98 -8.66
N VAL A 346 -10.64 -17.30 -7.53
CA VAL A 346 -9.55 -17.06 -6.57
C VAL A 346 -8.99 -18.36 -6.01
N GLU A 347 -9.84 -19.33 -5.68
CA GLU A 347 -9.45 -20.62 -5.12
C GLU A 347 -8.65 -21.51 -6.08
N ARG A 348 -8.71 -21.24 -7.39
CA ARG A 348 -7.80 -21.89 -8.36
C ARG A 348 -6.37 -21.35 -8.31
N HIS A 349 -6.19 -20.16 -7.77
CA HIS A 349 -4.85 -19.55 -7.58
C HIS A 349 -4.31 -19.74 -6.16
N LEU A 350 -5.19 -19.71 -5.15
CA LEU A 350 -4.84 -19.58 -3.74
C LEU A 350 -5.52 -20.66 -2.89
N ASN A 351 -4.84 -21.14 -1.86
CA ASN A 351 -5.41 -21.99 -0.83
C ASN A 351 -6.20 -21.15 0.20
N VAL A 352 -7.41 -20.73 -0.19
CA VAL A 352 -8.26 -19.86 0.64
C VAL A 352 -8.85 -20.67 1.81
N VAL A 353 -8.43 -20.36 3.03
CA VAL A 353 -8.94 -20.98 4.25
C VAL A 353 -9.90 -20.06 5.03
N ARG A 354 -9.89 -18.77 4.71
CA ARG A 354 -10.80 -17.76 5.25
C ARG A 354 -11.17 -16.76 4.18
N TRP A 355 -12.45 -16.40 4.13
CA TRP A 355 -12.99 -15.35 3.27
C TRP A 355 -13.98 -14.51 4.05
N THR A 356 -13.78 -13.21 4.12
CA THR A 356 -14.68 -12.27 4.80
C THR A 356 -15.09 -11.18 3.82
N ASP A 357 -16.41 -11.08 3.59
CA ASP A 357 -17.00 -9.99 2.80
C ASP A 357 -17.42 -8.87 3.74
N PHE A 358 -16.88 -7.68 3.50
CA PHE A 358 -17.23 -6.46 4.21
C PHE A 358 -18.30 -5.67 3.43
N THR A 359 -19.10 -4.88 4.13
CA THR A 359 -20.16 -4.04 3.53
C THR A 359 -19.73 -2.59 3.31
N GLU A 360 -18.64 -2.18 3.95
CA GLU A 360 -18.06 -0.83 3.90
C GLU A 360 -16.54 -0.91 3.79
N GLY A 361 -15.93 0.14 3.25
CA GLY A 361 -14.50 0.26 3.06
C GLY A 361 -14.07 -0.01 1.63
N GLY A 362 -12.83 0.33 1.33
CA GLY A 362 -12.26 0.28 0.00
C GLY A 362 -10.82 -0.18 -0.01
N HIS A 363 -10.11 0.29 -1.02
CA HIS A 363 -8.74 -0.07 -1.33
C HIS A 363 -7.76 0.12 -0.16
N PHE A 364 -7.88 1.26 0.53
CA PHE A 364 -7.00 1.61 1.65
C PHE A 364 -7.57 1.13 2.98
N ALA A 365 -7.87 -0.16 3.09
CA ALA A 365 -8.60 -0.77 4.19
C ALA A 365 -8.04 -0.42 5.58
N ALA A 366 -6.72 -0.32 5.74
CA ALA A 366 -6.06 0.04 6.99
C ALA A 366 -6.36 1.48 7.47
N LEU A 367 -6.64 2.39 6.53
CA LEU A 367 -7.05 3.78 6.81
C LEU A 367 -8.56 3.93 6.90
N GLU A 368 -9.32 3.25 6.01
CA GLU A 368 -10.77 3.38 5.91
C GLU A 368 -11.51 2.61 7.00
N ARG A 369 -11.06 1.38 7.27
CA ARG A 369 -11.70 0.42 8.19
C ARG A 369 -10.67 -0.31 9.07
N PRO A 370 -9.88 0.44 9.87
CA PRO A 370 -8.77 -0.15 10.65
C PRO A 370 -9.21 -1.28 11.58
N ASP A 371 -10.36 -1.14 12.24
CA ASP A 371 -10.84 -2.14 13.20
C ASP A 371 -11.32 -3.43 12.51
N ASP A 372 -11.97 -3.30 11.36
CA ASP A 372 -12.42 -4.45 10.56
C ASP A 372 -11.23 -5.24 10.04
N LEU A 373 -10.22 -4.56 9.48
CA LEU A 373 -9.00 -5.20 9.00
C LEU A 373 -8.22 -5.89 10.14
N VAL A 374 -8.05 -5.23 11.28
CA VAL A 374 -7.41 -5.80 12.48
C VAL A 374 -8.15 -7.02 12.97
N GLY A 375 -9.48 -6.94 13.05
CA GLY A 375 -10.35 -8.05 13.47
C GLY A 375 -10.21 -9.27 12.56
N ASP A 376 -10.14 -9.04 11.25
CA ASP A 376 -10.03 -10.14 10.27
C ASP A 376 -8.64 -10.78 10.27
N ILE A 377 -7.56 -9.98 10.37
CA ILE A 377 -6.19 -10.50 10.52
C ILE A 377 -6.08 -11.39 11.76
N ARG A 378 -6.63 -10.98 12.91
CA ARG A 378 -6.63 -11.78 14.14
C ARG A 378 -7.43 -13.08 13.97
N ALA A 379 -8.63 -12.97 13.39
CA ALA A 379 -9.49 -14.14 13.16
C ALA A 379 -8.82 -15.15 12.20
N PHE A 380 -8.15 -14.67 11.15
CA PHE A 380 -7.35 -15.50 10.27
C PHE A 380 -6.21 -16.19 11.01
N ALA A 381 -5.43 -15.42 11.80
CA ALA A 381 -4.30 -15.98 12.53
C ALA A 381 -4.70 -17.03 13.58
N ARG A 382 -5.90 -16.94 14.18
CA ARG A 382 -6.44 -17.96 15.09
C ARG A 382 -6.81 -19.26 14.37
N ALA A 383 -7.11 -19.18 13.06
CA ALA A 383 -7.47 -20.35 12.26
C ALA A 383 -6.26 -21.14 11.71
N LEU A 384 -5.03 -20.66 11.94
CA LEU A 384 -3.76 -21.28 11.52
C LEU A 384 -3.21 -22.24 12.59
#